data_d8cd358da8db43020603f91536fd109a
#
_entry.id   d8cd358da8db43020603f91536fd109a
#
_cell.length_a   1.000
_cell.length_b   1.000
_cell.length_c   1.000
_cell.angle_alpha   90.00
_cell.angle_beta   90.00
_cell.angle_gamma   90.00
#
_symmetry.space_group_name_H-M   'P 1'
#
loop_
_entity.id
_entity.type
_entity.pdbx_description
1 polymer ?
#
loop_
_entity_poly.entity_id
_entity_poly.type
_entity_poly.pdbx_seq_one_letter_code
_entity_poly.pdbx_strand_id
1 'polypeptide(L)'
;PRSTLFPYTTLFRSAIGASICCSGVCLTVIDKATGWFSVTASAETLDCTNLADWALGTPINLERALKVGDELGGHIVSGHVDGVVEIADVAADGDSLRFRFSLPDDLAPYIAPKGSVCLNGVSLTVNEVDEAGFGINIIPHTQEMTTFGAAKTGDRVNLEIDVLARYVARLAQTLAQKETL
;
A
#
# COMPACT_ATOMS: atom_id res chain seq x y z
N PRO A 1 -27.04 6.36 -6.20
CA PRO A 1 -26.12 6.39 -7.33
C PRO A 1 -24.71 6.31 -6.77
N ARG A 2 -24.04 5.20 -6.96
CA ARG A 2 -22.66 5.01 -6.53
C ARG A 2 -21.78 5.81 -7.46
N SER A 3 -21.26 6.94 -6.99
CA SER A 3 -20.18 7.63 -7.67
C SER A 3 -18.89 6.85 -7.44
N THR A 4 -18.61 5.88 -8.26
CA THR A 4 -17.27 5.31 -8.34
C THR A 4 -16.39 6.37 -8.97
N LEU A 5 -15.44 6.93 -8.23
CA LEU A 5 -14.47 7.93 -8.70
C LEU A 5 -13.66 7.43 -9.92
N PHE A 6 -13.59 6.10 -10.11
CA PHE A 6 -13.12 5.47 -11.34
C PHE A 6 -14.03 4.30 -11.70
N PRO A 7 -14.76 4.36 -12.82
CA PRO A 7 -15.53 3.19 -13.23
C PRO A 7 -14.56 2.02 -13.47
N TYR A 8 -14.89 0.84 -12.93
CA TYR A 8 -14.15 -0.43 -13.14
C TYR A 8 -13.77 -0.64 -14.62
N THR A 9 -14.53 -0.10 -15.53
CA THR A 9 -14.28 -0.14 -16.98
C THR A 9 -12.95 0.52 -17.39
N THR A 10 -12.39 1.46 -16.61
CA THR A 10 -11.11 2.08 -16.94
C THR A 10 -9.91 1.22 -16.61
N LEU A 11 -9.98 0.38 -15.56
CA LEU A 11 -8.92 -0.57 -15.18
C LEU A 11 -8.67 -1.58 -16.31
N PHE A 12 -9.73 -2.10 -16.92
CA PHE A 12 -9.65 -3.04 -18.04
C PHE A 12 -9.20 -2.39 -19.37
N ARG A 13 -9.02 -1.05 -19.40
CA ARG A 13 -8.42 -0.33 -20.54
C ARG A 13 -6.89 -0.29 -20.51
N SER A 14 -6.25 -0.74 -19.43
CA SER A 14 -4.79 -0.83 -19.39
C SER A 14 -4.29 -1.70 -20.52
N ALA A 15 -3.23 -1.28 -21.23
CA ALA A 15 -2.64 -2.04 -22.31
C ALA A 15 -1.90 -3.28 -21.77
N ILE A 16 -1.70 -4.29 -22.60
CA ILE A 16 -0.71 -5.34 -22.30
C ILE A 16 0.66 -4.68 -22.17
N GLY A 17 1.41 -5.05 -21.11
CA GLY A 17 2.66 -4.40 -20.73
C GLY A 17 2.50 -3.19 -19.80
N ALA A 18 1.28 -2.72 -19.54
CA ALA A 18 1.05 -1.64 -18.56
C ALA A 18 1.17 -2.14 -17.12
N SER A 19 1.58 -1.25 -16.22
CA SER A 19 1.55 -1.51 -14.78
C SER A 19 0.15 -1.27 -14.20
N ILE A 20 -0.27 -2.14 -13.29
CA ILE A 20 -1.42 -1.97 -12.41
C ILE A 20 -0.96 -2.24 -10.98
N CYS A 21 -1.34 -1.37 -10.06
CA CYS A 21 -1.17 -1.59 -8.63
C CYS A 21 -2.32 -2.48 -8.14
N CYS A 22 -1.97 -3.64 -7.58
CA CYS A 22 -2.90 -4.60 -7.00
C CYS A 22 -2.62 -4.71 -5.50
N SER A 23 -3.46 -4.11 -4.66
CA SER A 23 -3.25 -3.99 -3.20
C SER A 23 -1.81 -3.57 -2.85
N GLY A 24 -1.31 -2.51 -3.50
CA GLY A 24 0.03 -1.96 -3.28
C GLY A 24 1.14 -2.63 -4.08
N VAL A 25 0.87 -3.69 -4.82
CA VAL A 25 1.88 -4.40 -5.61
C VAL A 25 1.81 -3.97 -7.07
N CYS A 26 2.90 -3.42 -7.60
CA CYS A 26 3.02 -3.06 -9.02
C CYS A 26 3.21 -4.35 -9.85
N LEU A 27 2.22 -4.67 -10.67
CA LEU A 27 2.22 -5.85 -11.52
C LEU A 27 2.00 -5.49 -12.99
N THR A 28 2.58 -6.27 -13.89
CA THR A 28 2.46 -6.04 -15.33
C THR A 28 1.30 -6.84 -15.91
N VAL A 29 0.43 -6.18 -16.66
CA VAL A 29 -0.65 -6.84 -17.42
C VAL A 29 -0.04 -7.66 -18.55
N ILE A 30 -0.28 -8.97 -18.56
CA ILE A 30 0.23 -9.89 -19.59
C ILE A 30 -0.87 -10.36 -20.54
N ASP A 31 -2.13 -10.34 -20.09
CA ASP A 31 -3.28 -10.70 -20.91
C ASP A 31 -4.54 -10.01 -20.38
N LYS A 32 -5.56 -9.82 -21.21
CA LYS A 32 -6.81 -9.17 -20.82
C LYS A 32 -7.95 -9.41 -21.81
N ALA A 33 -9.19 -9.31 -21.30
CA ALA A 33 -10.40 -9.19 -22.12
C ALA A 33 -11.42 -8.28 -21.42
N THR A 34 -12.65 -8.23 -21.90
CA THR A 34 -13.72 -7.48 -21.26
C THR A 34 -13.98 -8.05 -19.85
N GLY A 35 -13.75 -7.23 -18.83
CA GLY A 35 -14.05 -7.58 -17.43
C GLY A 35 -12.94 -8.31 -16.68
N TRP A 36 -11.78 -8.58 -17.30
CA TRP A 36 -10.64 -9.20 -16.61
C TRP A 36 -9.28 -8.80 -17.22
N PHE A 37 -8.26 -8.94 -16.43
CA PHE A 37 -6.84 -8.94 -16.86
C PHE A 37 -6.08 -10.00 -16.05
N SER A 38 -4.94 -10.43 -16.57
CA SER A 38 -4.01 -11.30 -15.85
C SER A 38 -2.66 -10.64 -15.70
N VAL A 39 -1.99 -10.99 -14.61
CA VAL A 39 -0.65 -10.53 -14.23
C VAL A 39 0.19 -11.73 -13.84
N THR A 40 1.52 -11.58 -13.87
CA THR A 40 2.45 -12.58 -13.34
C THR A 40 3.18 -11.99 -12.15
N ALA A 41 3.20 -12.71 -11.04
CA ALA A 41 4.03 -12.42 -9.88
C ALA A 41 5.30 -13.30 -9.92
N SER A 42 6.46 -12.71 -9.59
CA SER A 42 7.70 -13.46 -9.40
C SER A 42 7.71 -14.16 -8.05
N ALA A 43 8.65 -15.10 -7.82
CA ALA A 43 8.84 -15.70 -6.50
C ALA A 43 9.14 -14.62 -5.45
N GLU A 44 10.03 -13.68 -5.74
CA GLU A 44 10.34 -12.53 -4.87
C GLU A 44 9.09 -11.73 -4.51
N THR A 45 8.21 -11.46 -5.50
CA THR A 45 6.95 -10.76 -5.24
C THR A 45 6.05 -11.53 -4.28
N LEU A 46 5.98 -12.85 -4.42
CA LEU A 46 5.19 -13.70 -3.52
C LEU A 46 5.78 -13.75 -2.10
N ASP A 47 7.10 -13.74 -1.98
CA ASP A 47 7.81 -13.82 -0.71
C ASP A 47 7.71 -12.48 0.08
N CYS A 48 7.75 -11.33 -0.63
CA CYS A 48 7.74 -10.01 -0.01
C CYS A 48 6.34 -9.42 0.22
N THR A 49 5.27 -10.06 -0.27
CA THR A 49 3.91 -9.51 -0.24
C THR A 49 2.90 -10.52 0.31
N ASN A 50 1.68 -10.06 0.56
CA ASN A 50 0.58 -10.95 0.94
C ASN A 50 -0.11 -11.63 -0.26
N LEU A 51 0.46 -11.56 -1.48
CA LEU A 51 -0.14 -12.17 -2.67
C LEU A 51 -0.28 -13.69 -2.57
N ALA A 52 0.64 -14.34 -1.87
CA ALA A 52 0.58 -15.79 -1.64
C ALA A 52 -0.65 -16.23 -0.82
N ASP A 53 -1.25 -15.32 -0.06
CA ASP A 53 -2.44 -15.58 0.74
C ASP A 53 -3.75 -15.42 -0.06
N TRP A 54 -3.68 -14.90 -1.30
CA TRP A 54 -4.87 -14.63 -2.08
C TRP A 54 -5.52 -15.92 -2.61
N ALA A 55 -6.82 -15.96 -2.53
CA ALA A 55 -7.65 -17.03 -3.04
C ALA A 55 -8.74 -16.46 -3.97
N LEU A 56 -9.49 -17.35 -4.61
CA LEU A 56 -10.63 -16.95 -5.41
C LEU A 56 -11.63 -16.15 -4.55
N GLY A 57 -11.95 -14.94 -4.99
CA GLY A 57 -12.87 -14.03 -4.29
C GLY A 57 -12.17 -13.09 -3.29
N THR A 58 -10.85 -13.14 -3.11
CA THR A 58 -10.14 -12.16 -2.29
C THR A 58 -10.37 -10.74 -2.85
N PRO A 59 -10.90 -9.80 -2.05
CA PRO A 59 -11.05 -8.41 -2.48
C PRO A 59 -9.69 -7.73 -2.53
N ILE A 60 -9.42 -6.99 -3.61
CA ILE A 60 -8.15 -6.27 -3.81
C ILE A 60 -8.41 -4.81 -4.19
N ASN A 61 -7.55 -3.90 -3.72
CA ASN A 61 -7.51 -2.54 -4.19
C ASN A 61 -6.82 -2.51 -5.56
N LEU A 62 -7.39 -1.79 -6.51
CA LEU A 62 -6.85 -1.68 -7.86
C LEU A 62 -6.66 -0.23 -8.25
N GLU A 63 -5.45 0.11 -8.72
CA GLU A 63 -5.13 1.43 -9.22
C GLU A 63 -4.28 1.35 -10.50
N ARG A 64 -4.57 2.24 -11.45
CA ARG A 64 -3.75 2.36 -12.67
C ARG A 64 -2.52 3.21 -12.40
N ALA A 65 -1.46 2.95 -13.17
CA ALA A 65 -0.31 3.84 -13.19
C ALA A 65 -0.74 5.27 -13.56
N LEU A 66 -0.25 6.27 -12.80
CA LEU A 66 -0.41 7.68 -13.10
C LEU A 66 0.27 8.03 -14.42
N LYS A 67 -0.30 8.97 -15.13
CA LYS A 67 0.31 9.60 -16.30
C LYS A 67 0.98 10.91 -15.90
N VAL A 68 1.95 11.33 -16.68
CA VAL A 68 2.52 12.68 -16.54
C VAL A 68 1.40 13.71 -16.74
N GLY A 69 1.18 14.55 -15.72
CA GLY A 69 0.13 15.57 -15.70
C GLY A 69 -1.15 15.18 -14.95
N ASP A 70 -1.28 13.94 -14.48
CA ASP A 70 -2.35 13.56 -13.55
C ASP A 70 -2.11 14.21 -12.17
N GLU A 71 -3.18 14.42 -11.41
CA GLU A 71 -3.09 14.92 -10.05
C GLU A 71 -2.50 13.87 -9.11
N LEU A 72 -1.52 14.26 -8.30
CA LEU A 72 -0.95 13.41 -7.26
C LEU A 72 -1.73 13.61 -5.95
N GLY A 73 -2.58 12.65 -5.60
CA GLY A 73 -3.28 12.60 -4.32
C GLY A 73 -2.46 11.81 -3.29
N GLY A 74 -2.05 12.44 -2.18
CA GLY A 74 -1.24 11.80 -1.15
C GLY A 74 0.26 11.91 -1.42
N HIS A 75 1.00 10.80 -1.40
CA HIS A 75 2.44 10.75 -1.68
C HIS A 75 2.74 9.89 -2.90
N ILE A 76 4.00 9.87 -3.34
CA ILE A 76 4.44 9.01 -4.46
C ILE A 76 4.43 7.56 -4.01
N VAL A 77 3.52 6.77 -4.56
CA VAL A 77 3.41 5.33 -4.36
C VAL A 77 3.88 4.64 -5.63
N SER A 78 4.87 3.77 -5.51
CA SER A 78 5.49 3.08 -6.64
C SER A 78 4.96 1.66 -6.86
N GLY A 79 4.31 1.10 -5.85
CA GLY A 79 3.88 -0.30 -5.84
C GLY A 79 5.05 -1.25 -5.52
N HIS A 80 6.11 -0.74 -4.89
CA HIS A 80 7.28 -1.49 -4.48
C HIS A 80 7.19 -1.79 -2.98
N VAL A 81 6.45 -2.85 -2.66
CA VAL A 81 6.20 -3.30 -1.30
C VAL A 81 7.50 -3.64 -0.60
N ASP A 82 7.68 -3.11 0.63
CA ASP A 82 8.85 -3.36 1.47
C ASP A 82 8.64 -4.56 2.41
N GLY A 83 7.41 -4.87 2.73
CA GLY A 83 7.07 -5.99 3.59
C GLY A 83 5.58 -6.09 3.88
N VAL A 84 5.23 -7.00 4.75
CA VAL A 84 3.86 -7.24 5.19
C VAL A 84 3.75 -6.97 6.67
N VAL A 85 2.76 -6.18 7.06
CA VAL A 85 2.43 -5.88 8.46
C VAL A 85 1.07 -6.47 8.82
N GLU A 86 0.86 -6.74 10.10
CA GLU A 86 -0.41 -7.26 10.61
C GLU A 86 -1.22 -6.13 11.26
N ILE A 87 -2.53 -6.14 11.06
CA ILE A 87 -3.46 -5.30 11.81
C ILE A 87 -3.54 -5.83 13.24
N ALA A 88 -2.91 -5.12 14.17
CA ALA A 88 -2.88 -5.50 15.58
C ALA A 88 -4.19 -5.14 16.30
N ASP A 89 -4.84 -4.03 15.91
CA ASP A 89 -6.11 -3.59 16.50
C ASP A 89 -6.90 -2.70 15.54
N VAL A 90 -8.22 -2.73 15.68
CA VAL A 90 -9.17 -1.85 15.00
C VAL A 90 -10.19 -1.32 15.99
N ALA A 91 -10.26 -0.02 16.16
CA ALA A 91 -11.19 0.65 17.06
C ALA A 91 -12.00 1.73 16.35
N ALA A 92 -13.24 1.95 16.81
CA ALA A 92 -14.06 3.05 16.31
C ALA A 92 -13.53 4.40 16.84
N ASP A 93 -13.49 5.42 15.98
CA ASP A 93 -13.10 6.79 16.28
C ASP A 93 -14.09 7.75 15.60
N GLY A 94 -15.23 7.98 16.25
CA GLY A 94 -16.38 8.64 15.64
C GLY A 94 -16.90 7.84 14.44
N ASP A 95 -16.99 8.47 13.27
CA ASP A 95 -17.36 7.82 12.01
C ASP A 95 -16.16 7.14 11.32
N SER A 96 -14.95 7.34 11.83
CA SER A 96 -13.70 6.77 11.33
C SER A 96 -13.34 5.48 12.06
N LEU A 97 -12.36 4.75 11.50
CA LEU A 97 -11.75 3.60 12.15
C LEU A 97 -10.28 3.88 12.42
N ARG A 98 -9.86 3.66 13.67
CA ARG A 98 -8.47 3.70 14.07
C ARG A 98 -7.86 2.32 13.92
N PHE A 99 -6.79 2.23 13.14
CA PHE A 99 -6.03 1.00 12.94
C PHE A 99 -4.67 1.10 13.61
N ARG A 100 -4.25 0.01 14.24
CA ARG A 100 -2.89 -0.21 14.73
C ARG A 100 -2.27 -1.33 13.91
N PHE A 101 -1.01 -1.15 13.53
CA PHE A 101 -0.23 -2.14 12.80
C PHE A 101 1.01 -2.51 13.58
N SER A 102 1.40 -3.80 13.52
CA SER A 102 2.76 -4.20 13.89
C SER A 102 3.78 -3.48 13.01
N LEU A 103 4.97 -3.25 13.52
CA LEU A 103 6.03 -2.60 12.75
C LEU A 103 7.32 -3.42 12.90
N PRO A 104 7.78 -4.09 11.83
CA PRO A 104 9.06 -4.78 11.82
C PRO A 104 10.22 -3.81 12.11
N ASP A 105 11.22 -4.27 12.87
CA ASP A 105 12.36 -3.46 13.31
C ASP A 105 13.13 -2.82 12.14
N ASP A 106 13.24 -3.53 11.03
CA ASP A 106 13.93 -3.07 9.82
C ASP A 106 13.15 -1.99 9.06
N LEU A 107 11.84 -1.90 9.24
CA LEU A 107 10.99 -0.87 8.64
C LEU A 107 10.73 0.33 9.58
N ALA A 108 10.95 0.15 10.89
CA ALA A 108 10.69 1.19 11.89
C ALA A 108 11.40 2.53 11.61
N PRO A 109 12.66 2.58 11.13
CA PRO A 109 13.35 3.85 10.83
C PRO A 109 12.71 4.68 9.73
N TYR A 110 11.83 4.09 8.92
CA TYR A 110 11.21 4.76 7.76
C TYR A 110 9.79 5.26 8.05
N ILE A 111 9.21 4.92 9.21
CA ILE A 111 7.86 5.30 9.59
C ILE A 111 7.93 6.40 10.66
N ALA A 112 7.35 7.55 10.35
CA ALA A 112 7.40 8.71 11.25
C ALA A 112 5.99 9.28 11.51
N PRO A 113 5.71 9.80 12.72
CA PRO A 113 4.45 10.51 12.98
C PRO A 113 4.28 11.67 12.01
N LYS A 114 3.08 11.78 11.42
CA LYS A 114 2.72 12.74 10.36
C LYS A 114 3.41 12.48 9.01
N GLY A 115 4.22 11.45 8.90
CA GLY A 115 4.74 10.95 7.62
C GLY A 115 3.67 10.20 6.83
N SER A 116 4.02 9.83 5.61
CA SER A 116 3.18 9.01 4.74
C SER A 116 3.58 7.55 4.78
N VAL A 117 2.61 6.67 4.61
CA VAL A 117 2.81 5.23 4.40
C VAL A 117 1.79 4.74 3.39
N CYS A 118 2.16 3.79 2.56
CA CYS A 118 1.21 3.12 1.68
C CYS A 118 0.87 1.73 2.23
N LEU A 119 -0.41 1.50 2.47
CA LEU A 119 -0.93 0.21 2.97
C LEU A 119 -1.94 -0.35 1.97
N ASN A 120 -1.68 -1.56 1.45
CA ASN A 120 -2.48 -2.17 0.37
C ASN A 120 -2.78 -1.20 -0.78
N GLY A 121 -1.81 -0.35 -1.16
CA GLY A 121 -1.95 0.63 -2.24
C GLY A 121 -2.65 1.94 -1.85
N VAL A 122 -3.05 2.10 -0.60
CA VAL A 122 -3.71 3.31 -0.11
C VAL A 122 -2.68 4.22 0.57
N SER A 123 -2.54 5.46 0.08
CA SER A 123 -1.71 6.49 0.69
C SER A 123 -2.37 6.99 1.97
N LEU A 124 -1.67 6.88 3.10
CA LEU A 124 -2.21 7.17 4.43
C LEU A 124 -1.22 7.98 5.26
N THR A 125 -1.75 8.79 6.18
CA THR A 125 -0.95 9.55 7.14
C THR A 125 -0.78 8.76 8.42
N VAL A 126 0.46 8.60 8.87
CA VAL A 126 0.79 8.01 10.16
C VAL A 126 0.41 8.98 11.28
N ASN A 127 -0.38 8.55 12.24
CA ASN A 127 -0.80 9.37 13.38
C ASN A 127 0.22 9.32 14.52
N GLU A 128 0.60 8.12 14.93
CA GLU A 128 1.59 7.86 15.99
C GLU A 128 2.46 6.66 15.63
N VAL A 129 3.63 6.62 16.23
CA VAL A 129 4.58 5.50 16.19
C VAL A 129 5.11 5.29 17.60
N ASP A 130 5.17 4.05 18.06
CA ASP A 130 5.77 3.62 19.32
C ASP A 130 6.44 2.24 19.18
N GLU A 131 6.96 1.68 20.27
CA GLU A 131 7.64 0.37 20.27
C GLU A 131 6.72 -0.79 19.84
N ALA A 132 5.41 -0.66 19.97
CA ALA A 132 4.44 -1.68 19.59
C ALA A 132 3.98 -1.59 18.11
N GLY A 133 4.31 -0.49 17.43
CA GLY A 133 3.92 -0.29 16.04
C GLY A 133 3.51 1.14 15.69
N PHE A 134 2.63 1.28 14.72
CA PHE A 134 2.14 2.60 14.28
C PHE A 134 0.62 2.59 14.07
N GLY A 135 0.03 3.79 14.12
CA GLY A 135 -1.40 3.97 13.94
C GLY A 135 -1.76 4.90 12.80
N ILE A 136 -2.89 4.60 12.17
CA ILE A 136 -3.52 5.42 11.16
C ILE A 136 -5.00 5.61 11.48
N ASN A 137 -5.63 6.58 10.81
CA ASN A 137 -7.08 6.78 10.87
C ASN A 137 -7.69 6.64 9.47
N ILE A 138 -8.71 5.80 9.32
CA ILE A 138 -9.42 5.54 8.07
C ILE A 138 -10.78 6.23 8.11
N ILE A 139 -10.93 7.30 7.33
CA ILE A 139 -12.17 8.06 7.20
C ILE A 139 -13.26 7.25 6.47
N PRO A 140 -14.58 7.58 6.63
CA PRO A 140 -15.67 6.83 6.02
C PRO A 140 -15.53 6.60 4.52
N HIS A 141 -15.09 7.63 3.79
CA HIS A 141 -14.88 7.51 2.35
C HIS A 141 -13.83 6.44 2.00
N THR A 142 -12.71 6.39 2.71
CA THR A 142 -11.67 5.38 2.48
C THR A 142 -12.15 3.98 2.87
N GLN A 143 -12.96 3.85 3.93
CA GLN A 143 -13.62 2.58 4.30
C GLN A 143 -14.51 2.06 3.16
N GLU A 144 -15.30 2.94 2.54
CA GLU A 144 -16.21 2.58 1.46
C GLU A 144 -15.47 2.21 0.16
N MET A 145 -14.39 2.92 -0.15
CA MET A 145 -13.72 2.84 -1.45
C MET A 145 -12.58 1.83 -1.51
N THR A 146 -12.17 1.27 -0.37
CA THR A 146 -11.03 0.35 -0.27
C THR A 146 -11.38 -0.89 0.53
N THR A 147 -10.45 -1.86 0.55
CA THR A 147 -10.60 -3.08 1.36
C THR A 147 -10.56 -2.81 2.87
N PHE A 148 -10.19 -1.61 3.32
CA PHE A 148 -10.13 -1.26 4.75
C PHE A 148 -11.48 -1.25 5.45
N GLY A 149 -12.59 -1.05 4.73
CA GLY A 149 -13.92 -1.12 5.33
C GLY A 149 -14.32 -2.51 5.85
N ALA A 150 -13.67 -3.57 5.37
CA ALA A 150 -13.90 -4.94 5.80
C ALA A 150 -12.69 -5.54 6.55
N ALA A 151 -11.60 -4.79 6.69
CA ALA A 151 -10.38 -5.25 7.33
C ALA A 151 -10.55 -5.38 8.84
N LYS A 152 -9.87 -6.34 9.44
CA LYS A 152 -9.97 -6.68 10.86
C LYS A 152 -8.63 -7.04 11.46
N THR A 153 -8.56 -7.08 12.76
CA THR A 153 -7.42 -7.58 13.54
C THR A 153 -6.99 -8.97 13.05
N GLY A 154 -5.69 -9.14 12.85
CA GLY A 154 -5.04 -10.33 12.30
C GLY A 154 -4.91 -10.34 10.78
N ASP A 155 -5.54 -9.42 10.06
CA ASP A 155 -5.36 -9.34 8.60
C ASP A 155 -3.94 -8.84 8.25
N ARG A 156 -3.37 -9.39 7.19
CA ARG A 156 -2.04 -9.04 6.68
C ARG A 156 -2.15 -8.01 5.56
N VAL A 157 -1.33 -6.96 5.63
CA VAL A 157 -1.40 -5.79 4.76
C VAL A 157 -0.03 -5.52 4.14
N ASN A 158 0.05 -5.34 2.84
CA ASN A 158 1.26 -4.90 2.14
C ASN A 158 1.62 -3.49 2.58
N LEU A 159 2.88 -3.26 2.96
CA LEU A 159 3.41 -1.97 3.34
C LEU A 159 4.48 -1.53 2.34
N GLU A 160 4.36 -0.31 1.83
CA GLU A 160 5.40 0.42 1.12
C GLU A 160 5.73 1.69 1.91
N ILE A 161 7.00 1.89 2.23
CA ILE A 161 7.48 3.12 2.89
C ILE A 161 7.45 4.30 1.91
N ASP A 162 7.44 5.52 2.43
CA ASP A 162 7.63 6.71 1.60
C ASP A 162 8.99 6.65 0.91
N VAL A 163 9.00 6.83 -0.41
CA VAL A 163 10.22 6.77 -1.23
C VAL A 163 11.29 7.78 -0.78
N LEU A 164 10.87 8.93 -0.22
CA LEU A 164 11.81 9.92 0.32
C LEU A 164 12.52 9.37 1.56
N ALA A 165 11.80 8.69 2.46
CA ALA A 165 12.40 8.05 3.63
C ALA A 165 13.46 7.02 3.24
N ARG A 166 13.21 6.22 2.19
CA ARG A 166 14.16 5.23 1.64
C ARG A 166 15.51 5.86 1.26
N TYR A 167 15.48 6.94 0.47
CA TYR A 167 16.71 7.57 0.01
C TYR A 167 17.42 8.37 1.09
N VAL A 168 16.68 9.04 1.98
CA VAL A 168 17.27 9.75 3.14
C VAL A 168 17.99 8.76 4.05
N ALA A 169 17.37 7.64 4.40
CA ALA A 169 18.00 6.62 5.24
C ALA A 169 19.26 6.03 4.56
N ARG A 170 19.22 5.75 3.25
CA ARG A 170 20.38 5.24 2.51
C ARG A 170 21.54 6.21 2.51
N LEU A 171 21.27 7.50 2.34
CA LEU A 171 22.31 8.54 2.41
C LEU A 171 22.91 8.64 3.82
N ALA A 172 22.08 8.64 4.86
CA ALA A 172 22.53 8.68 6.25
C ALA A 172 23.45 7.49 6.59
N GLN A 173 23.06 6.27 6.20
CA GLN A 173 23.91 5.07 6.37
C GLN A 173 25.27 5.21 5.69
N THR A 174 25.28 5.76 4.45
CA THR A 174 26.54 5.93 3.69
C THR A 174 27.45 6.96 4.33
N LEU A 175 26.90 8.04 4.92
CA LEU A 175 27.66 9.06 5.62
C LEU A 175 28.26 8.51 6.92
N ALA A 176 27.47 7.81 7.73
CA ALA A 176 27.93 7.19 8.97
C ALA A 176 29.08 6.18 8.74
N GLN A 177 29.02 5.41 7.66
CA GLN A 177 30.11 4.48 7.31
C GLN A 177 31.42 5.17 6.94
N LYS A 178 31.38 6.40 6.41
CA LYS A 178 32.58 7.18 6.08
C LYS A 178 33.24 7.85 7.28
N GLU A 179 32.48 8.12 8.34
CA GLU A 179 33.01 8.71 9.58
C GLU A 179 33.72 7.68 10.47
N THR A 180 33.55 6.39 10.18
CA THR A 180 34.14 5.26 10.92
C THR A 180 35.46 4.75 10.29
N LEU A 181 35.88 5.30 9.18
CA LEU A 181 37.14 5.00 8.46
C LEU A 181 38.17 6.11 8.63
#